data_3195c0416c3e48c6a2989aa16dfb7c7d
#
_entry.id   3195c0416c3e48c6a2989aa16dfb7c7d
#
_cell.length_a   1.000
_cell.length_b   1.000
_cell.length_c   1.000
_cell.angle_alpha   90.00
_cell.angle_beta   90.00
_cell.angle_gamma   90.00
#
_symmetry.space_group_name_H-M   'P 1'
#
loop_
_entity.id
_entity.type
_entity.pdbx_description
1 polymer ?
#
loop_
_entity_poly.entity_id
_entity_poly.type
_entity_poly.pdbx_seq_one_letter_code
_entity_poly.pdbx_strand_id
1 'polypeptide(L)'
;IDPITRIEGHLRVEMEVENGRVSDAWVSGGCFRGMELVVKDRTPEDAAHIVQRICGVCPVSHSHAAAMACEAAFGINPPEGGRMVRNLSEMAQFMHSHILWFYNLNGLDYVNPLDSINADIADTFDVCQENGMAAADFANIQKRLQAFADNGQLSIFSGNWFDTTDADGSAAFKLTPELNLIATAHYIEALEM
;
A
#
# COMPACT_ATOMS: atom_id res chain seq x y z
N ILE A 1 -5.50 4.41 19.22
CA ILE A 1 -5.24 3.52 18.09
C ILE A 1 -3.85 3.82 17.59
N ASP A 2 -2.97 2.83 17.68
CA ASP A 2 -1.55 2.99 17.32
C ASP A 2 -0.97 1.63 16.92
N PRO A 3 -0.52 1.47 15.68
CA PRO A 3 -0.70 2.36 14.54
C PRO A 3 -2.08 2.23 13.87
N ILE A 4 -2.45 3.24 13.07
CA ILE A 4 -3.46 3.04 12.03
C ILE A 4 -2.80 2.18 10.95
N THR A 5 -3.46 1.08 10.56
CA THR A 5 -2.94 0.11 9.61
C THR A 5 -3.35 0.42 8.17
N ARG A 6 -2.71 -0.23 7.21
CA ARG A 6 -3.00 -0.15 5.77
C ARG A 6 -2.85 1.25 5.18
N ILE A 7 -1.91 2.01 5.72
CA ILE A 7 -1.51 3.33 5.21
C ILE A 7 0.01 3.37 5.05
N GLU A 8 0.50 4.32 4.27
CA GLU A 8 1.92 4.63 4.24
C GLU A 8 2.29 5.53 5.42
N GLY A 9 3.32 5.09 6.17
CA GLY A 9 3.79 5.76 7.38
C GLY A 9 3.04 5.34 8.65
N HIS A 10 3.46 5.90 9.78
CA HIS A 10 2.91 5.58 11.09
C HIS A 10 2.02 6.71 11.59
N LEU A 11 0.74 6.43 11.72
CA LEU A 11 -0.26 7.33 12.25
C LEU A 11 -0.80 6.79 13.56
N ARG A 12 -0.82 7.65 14.58
CA ARG A 12 -1.46 7.39 15.87
C ARG A 12 -2.65 8.34 16.04
N VAL A 13 -3.75 7.80 16.52
CA VAL A 13 -4.94 8.56 16.88
C VAL A 13 -5.26 8.31 18.35
N GLU A 14 -5.35 9.39 19.12
CA GLU A 14 -5.78 9.39 20.52
C GLU A 14 -7.12 10.09 20.61
N MET A 15 -8.02 9.57 21.40
CA MET A 15 -9.36 10.13 21.59
C MET A 15 -9.73 10.10 23.05
N GLU A 16 -10.31 11.18 23.52
CA GLU A 16 -11.01 11.24 24.80
C GLU A 16 -12.50 11.00 24.56
N VAL A 17 -13.08 10.07 25.31
CA VAL A 17 -14.48 9.69 25.13
C VAL A 17 -15.24 9.92 26.43
N GLU A 18 -16.22 10.82 26.40
CA GLU A 18 -17.12 11.10 27.50
C GLU A 18 -18.57 10.77 27.12
N ASN A 19 -19.24 9.98 27.95
CA ASN A 19 -20.64 9.60 27.72
C ASN A 19 -20.93 9.02 26.32
N GLY A 20 -19.98 8.26 25.76
CA GLY A 20 -20.10 7.63 24.43
C GLY A 20 -19.92 8.61 23.26
N ARG A 21 -19.40 9.81 23.51
CA ARG A 21 -19.04 10.80 22.48
C ARG A 21 -17.59 11.19 22.61
N VAL A 22 -16.94 11.42 21.47
CA VAL A 22 -15.58 11.96 21.45
C VAL A 22 -15.64 13.41 21.89
N SER A 23 -14.98 13.73 23.00
CA SER A 23 -14.85 15.08 23.56
C SER A 23 -13.63 15.81 22.99
N ASP A 24 -12.55 15.07 22.74
CA ASP A 24 -11.34 15.58 22.12
C ASP A 24 -10.59 14.48 21.34
N ALA A 25 -9.73 14.87 20.38
CA ALA A 25 -8.95 13.96 19.56
C ALA A 25 -7.61 14.57 19.13
N TRP A 26 -6.57 13.74 19.14
CA TRP A 26 -5.23 14.09 18.70
C TRP A 26 -4.73 13.10 17.68
N VAL A 27 -3.93 13.62 16.74
CA VAL A 27 -3.27 12.84 15.70
C VAL A 27 -1.78 13.13 15.73
N SER A 28 -0.98 12.08 15.70
CA SER A 28 0.48 12.21 15.62
C SER A 28 1.09 11.27 14.58
N GLY A 29 2.06 11.76 13.83
CA GLY A 29 2.85 10.97 12.90
C GLY A 29 4.08 10.40 13.59
N GLY A 30 4.21 9.06 13.63
CA GLY A 30 5.35 8.38 14.25
C GLY A 30 6.66 8.48 13.45
N CYS A 31 6.58 8.77 12.14
CA CYS A 31 7.73 8.92 11.25
C CYS A 31 8.08 10.40 11.00
N PHE A 32 8.13 11.19 12.07
CA PHE A 32 8.45 12.61 11.98
C PHE A 32 9.89 12.83 11.48
N ARG A 33 10.05 13.63 10.43
CA ARG A 33 11.34 14.02 9.85
C ARG A 33 11.55 15.53 9.80
N GLY A 34 10.64 16.32 10.34
CA GLY A 34 10.72 17.77 10.37
C GLY A 34 10.68 18.45 9.01
N MET A 35 9.92 17.91 8.06
CA MET A 35 9.86 18.45 6.69
C MET A 35 9.36 19.90 6.67
N GLU A 36 8.46 20.26 7.56
CA GLU A 36 8.00 21.64 7.77
C GLU A 36 9.13 22.59 8.20
N LEU A 37 10.12 22.08 8.93
CA LEU A 37 11.31 22.85 9.31
C LEU A 37 12.32 22.93 8.16
N VAL A 38 12.40 21.86 7.35
CA VAL A 38 13.29 21.82 6.16
C VAL A 38 12.87 22.84 5.11
N VAL A 39 11.54 23.02 4.91
CA VAL A 39 11.01 23.97 3.92
C VAL A 39 10.89 25.40 4.45
N LYS A 40 11.03 25.61 5.76
CA LYS A 40 10.99 26.95 6.35
C LYS A 40 12.10 27.81 5.76
N ASP A 41 11.76 29.05 5.43
CA ASP A 41 12.67 30.05 4.84
C ASP A 41 13.24 29.65 3.43
N ARG A 42 12.62 28.67 2.78
CA ARG A 42 12.90 28.30 1.39
C ARG A 42 11.98 29.04 0.44
N THR A 43 12.38 29.11 -0.85
CA THR A 43 11.47 29.64 -1.86
C THR A 43 10.30 28.65 -2.05
N PRO A 44 9.10 29.13 -2.46
CA PRO A 44 7.97 28.25 -2.74
C PRO A 44 8.29 27.18 -3.80
N GLU A 45 9.10 27.50 -4.80
CA GLU A 45 9.56 26.58 -5.84
C GLU A 45 10.44 25.47 -5.25
N ASP A 46 11.39 25.81 -4.40
CA ASP A 46 12.23 24.84 -3.71
C ASP A 46 11.40 23.96 -2.77
N ALA A 47 10.46 24.57 -2.04
CA ALA A 47 9.56 23.83 -1.15
C ALA A 47 8.75 22.78 -1.93
N ALA A 48 8.20 23.13 -3.10
CA ALA A 48 7.47 22.21 -3.96
C ALA A 48 8.30 20.99 -4.39
N HIS A 49 9.60 21.19 -4.64
CA HIS A 49 10.51 20.08 -4.95
C HIS A 49 10.88 19.24 -3.73
N ILE A 50 11.05 19.88 -2.57
CA ILE A 50 11.46 19.20 -1.33
C ILE A 50 10.33 18.29 -0.81
N VAL A 51 9.09 18.78 -0.79
CA VAL A 51 7.95 18.04 -0.22
C VAL A 51 7.62 16.74 -0.95
N GLN A 52 8.08 16.56 -2.18
CA GLN A 52 8.01 15.26 -2.86
C GLN A 52 8.66 14.13 -2.05
N ARG A 53 9.66 14.48 -1.23
CA ARG A 53 10.44 13.51 -0.42
C ARG A 53 9.78 13.20 0.93
N ILE A 54 8.59 13.75 1.18
CA ILE A 54 7.78 13.34 2.34
C ILE A 54 7.41 11.86 2.20
N CYS A 55 7.01 11.44 1.01
CA CYS A 55 6.60 10.07 0.73
C CYS A 55 7.25 9.57 -0.56
N GLY A 56 7.88 8.39 -0.52
CA GLY A 56 8.44 7.74 -1.70
C GLY A 56 7.40 6.98 -2.53
N VAL A 57 6.23 6.70 -1.95
CA VAL A 57 5.11 6.00 -2.60
C VAL A 57 4.20 6.97 -3.35
N CYS A 58 4.00 8.21 -2.81
CA CYS A 58 3.08 9.20 -3.39
C CYS A 58 3.74 10.56 -3.66
N PRO A 59 4.95 10.62 -4.25
CA PRO A 59 5.69 11.88 -4.43
C PRO A 59 4.96 12.86 -5.37
N VAL A 60 4.25 12.36 -6.36
CA VAL A 60 3.50 13.20 -7.31
C VAL A 60 2.39 13.96 -6.62
N SER A 61 1.62 13.30 -5.74
CA SER A 61 0.53 13.95 -4.99
C SER A 61 1.05 15.05 -4.07
N HIS A 62 2.19 14.84 -3.37
CA HIS A 62 2.83 15.89 -2.57
C HIS A 62 3.30 17.07 -3.42
N SER A 63 3.94 16.79 -4.55
CA SER A 63 4.39 17.82 -5.50
C SER A 63 3.23 18.63 -6.06
N HIS A 64 2.17 17.93 -6.45
CA HIS A 64 0.96 18.53 -7.02
C HIS A 64 0.28 19.46 -6.00
N ALA A 65 0.08 18.98 -4.78
CA ALA A 65 -0.52 19.79 -3.71
C ALA A 65 0.32 21.05 -3.42
N ALA A 66 1.64 20.91 -3.35
CA ALA A 66 2.53 22.05 -3.13
C ALA A 66 2.52 23.04 -4.30
N ALA A 67 2.52 22.56 -5.55
CA ALA A 67 2.40 23.42 -6.72
C ALA A 67 1.10 24.21 -6.72
N MET A 68 -0.02 23.55 -6.42
CA MET A 68 -1.33 24.23 -6.30
C MET A 68 -1.35 25.27 -5.17
N ALA A 69 -0.71 24.97 -4.04
CA ALA A 69 -0.59 25.93 -2.95
C ALA A 69 0.22 27.17 -3.36
N CYS A 70 1.33 26.98 -4.08
CA CYS A 70 2.15 28.08 -4.61
C CYS A 70 1.38 28.90 -5.65
N GLU A 71 0.69 28.26 -6.58
CA GLU A 71 -0.17 28.92 -7.57
C GLU A 71 -1.25 29.78 -6.92
N ALA A 72 -1.91 29.24 -5.89
CA ALA A 72 -2.90 29.98 -5.13
C ALA A 72 -2.29 31.21 -4.42
N ALA A 73 -1.10 31.03 -3.82
CA ALA A 73 -0.39 32.11 -3.13
C ALA A 73 0.06 33.24 -4.08
N PHE A 74 0.49 32.89 -5.30
CA PHE A 74 0.91 33.85 -6.31
C PHE A 74 -0.22 34.39 -7.19
N GLY A 75 -1.43 33.83 -7.09
CA GLY A 75 -2.55 34.17 -7.96
C GLY A 75 -2.32 33.72 -9.42
N ILE A 76 -1.56 32.65 -9.64
CA ILE A 76 -1.22 32.13 -10.95
C ILE A 76 -2.24 31.05 -11.36
N ASN A 77 -2.74 31.17 -12.58
CA ASN A 77 -3.49 30.10 -13.24
C ASN A 77 -2.60 29.40 -14.26
N PRO A 78 -2.28 28.11 -14.11
CA PRO A 78 -1.48 27.40 -15.09
C PRO A 78 -2.21 27.32 -16.44
N PRO A 79 -1.48 27.34 -17.56
CA PRO A 79 -2.07 27.15 -18.87
C PRO A 79 -2.70 25.77 -18.99
N GLU A 80 -3.67 25.62 -19.89
CA GLU A 80 -4.43 24.38 -20.07
C GLU A 80 -3.50 23.17 -20.33
N GLY A 81 -2.51 23.32 -21.20
CA GLY A 81 -1.52 22.27 -21.46
C GLY A 81 -0.74 21.84 -20.19
N GLY A 82 -0.37 22.81 -19.36
CA GLY A 82 0.29 22.52 -18.08
C GLY A 82 -0.61 21.72 -17.12
N ARG A 83 -1.90 22.09 -17.05
CA ARG A 83 -2.89 21.33 -16.25
C ARG A 83 -3.09 19.92 -16.80
N MET A 84 -3.13 19.74 -18.12
CA MET A 84 -3.26 18.42 -18.74
C MET A 84 -2.07 17.52 -18.41
N VAL A 85 -0.84 18.00 -18.53
CA VAL A 85 0.37 17.24 -18.18
C VAL A 85 0.37 16.87 -16.70
N ARG A 86 0.01 17.80 -15.82
CA ARG A 86 -0.12 17.54 -14.38
C ARG A 86 -1.17 16.47 -14.08
N ASN A 87 -2.34 16.55 -14.71
CA ASN A 87 -3.41 15.58 -14.55
C ASN A 87 -2.98 14.19 -15.04
N LEU A 88 -2.24 14.08 -16.14
CA LEU A 88 -1.70 12.80 -16.62
C LEU A 88 -0.72 12.19 -15.61
N SER A 89 0.15 13.01 -15.01
CA SER A 89 1.06 12.54 -13.96
C SER A 89 0.31 12.06 -12.72
N GLU A 90 -0.73 12.80 -12.30
CA GLU A 90 -1.56 12.40 -11.16
C GLU A 90 -2.40 11.17 -11.46
N MET A 91 -2.89 11.00 -12.69
CA MET A 91 -3.58 9.76 -13.10
C MET A 91 -2.66 8.55 -13.03
N ALA A 92 -1.42 8.67 -13.43
CA ALA A 92 -0.44 7.59 -13.30
C ALA A 92 -0.18 7.25 -11.83
N GLN A 93 0.01 8.27 -10.98
CA GLN A 93 0.12 8.08 -9.52
C GLN A 93 -1.14 7.44 -8.92
N PHE A 94 -2.31 7.86 -9.36
CA PHE A 94 -3.60 7.31 -8.91
C PHE A 94 -3.70 5.81 -9.22
N MET A 95 -3.41 5.42 -10.46
CA MET A 95 -3.41 4.01 -10.88
C MET A 95 -2.40 3.19 -10.06
N HIS A 96 -1.16 3.66 -9.98
CA HIS A 96 -0.12 3.05 -9.16
C HIS A 96 -0.58 2.85 -7.70
N SER A 97 -1.10 3.90 -7.08
CA SER A 97 -1.53 3.85 -5.68
C SER A 97 -2.68 2.88 -5.44
N HIS A 98 -3.63 2.77 -6.37
CA HIS A 98 -4.74 1.83 -6.24
C HIS A 98 -4.28 0.38 -6.36
N ILE A 99 -3.40 0.09 -7.32
CA ILE A 99 -2.85 -1.25 -7.51
C ILE A 99 -2.00 -1.64 -6.29
N LEU A 100 -1.10 -0.76 -5.87
CA LEU A 100 -0.26 -0.97 -4.70
C LEU A 100 -1.09 -1.20 -3.44
N TRP A 101 -2.09 -0.35 -3.20
CA TRP A 101 -2.93 -0.45 -2.02
C TRP A 101 -3.72 -1.76 -2.00
N PHE A 102 -4.34 -2.11 -3.13
CA PHE A 102 -5.15 -3.31 -3.23
C PHE A 102 -4.32 -4.58 -3.00
N TYR A 103 -3.23 -4.75 -3.75
CA TYR A 103 -2.43 -5.97 -3.67
C TYR A 103 -1.44 -5.97 -2.49
N ASN A 104 -0.71 -4.89 -2.29
CA ASN A 104 0.44 -4.91 -1.38
C ASN A 104 0.10 -4.47 0.04
N LEU A 105 -0.95 -3.69 0.25
CA LEU A 105 -1.39 -3.27 1.57
C LEU A 105 -2.60 -4.08 2.05
N ASN A 106 -3.69 -4.07 1.29
CA ASN A 106 -4.94 -4.69 1.71
C ASN A 106 -5.00 -6.19 1.38
N GLY A 107 -4.40 -6.61 0.28
CA GLY A 107 -4.42 -8.01 -0.16
C GLY A 107 -3.87 -8.99 0.89
N LEU A 108 -2.86 -8.56 1.65
CA LEU A 108 -2.28 -9.36 2.73
C LEU A 108 -3.26 -9.64 3.89
N ASP A 109 -4.39 -8.96 3.97
CA ASP A 109 -5.46 -9.27 4.93
C ASP A 109 -6.25 -10.52 4.53
N TYR A 110 -6.12 -10.97 3.29
CA TYR A 110 -6.89 -12.08 2.72
C TYR A 110 -6.00 -13.22 2.22
N VAL A 111 -4.73 -12.94 1.97
CA VAL A 111 -3.79 -13.86 1.36
C VAL A 111 -2.67 -14.19 2.31
N ASN A 112 -2.43 -15.48 2.54
CA ASN A 112 -1.22 -15.95 3.18
C ASN A 112 -0.23 -16.46 2.12
N PRO A 113 0.80 -15.68 1.75
CA PRO A 113 1.78 -16.11 0.74
C PRO A 113 2.48 -17.44 1.07
N LEU A 114 2.59 -17.78 2.36
CA LEU A 114 3.26 -19.01 2.81
C LEU A 114 2.49 -20.27 2.43
N ASP A 115 1.17 -20.23 2.46
CA ASP A 115 0.33 -21.36 2.08
C ASP A 115 0.47 -21.70 0.60
N SER A 116 0.83 -20.70 -0.23
CA SER A 116 1.07 -20.85 -1.66
C SER A 116 2.22 -21.79 -2.01
N ILE A 117 3.16 -22.00 -1.09
CA ILE A 117 4.31 -22.89 -1.28
C ILE A 117 3.82 -24.33 -1.46
N ASN A 118 2.73 -24.70 -0.81
CA ASN A 118 2.18 -26.05 -0.83
C ASN A 118 1.00 -26.22 -1.80
N ALA A 119 0.68 -25.18 -2.61
CA ALA A 119 -0.40 -25.26 -3.58
C ALA A 119 -0.07 -26.24 -4.71
N ASP A 120 -1.08 -26.98 -5.18
CA ASP A 120 -0.95 -27.77 -6.40
C ASP A 120 -1.04 -26.84 -7.63
N ILE A 121 -0.03 -26.94 -8.51
CA ILE A 121 0.05 -26.08 -9.70
C ILE A 121 -1.04 -26.43 -10.71
N ALA A 122 -1.33 -27.72 -10.88
CA ALA A 122 -2.36 -28.16 -11.84
C ALA A 122 -3.75 -27.70 -11.39
N ASP A 123 -4.07 -27.92 -10.12
CA ASP A 123 -5.33 -27.45 -9.53
C ASP A 123 -5.43 -25.92 -9.59
N THR A 124 -4.30 -25.21 -9.42
CA THR A 124 -4.26 -23.74 -9.55
C THR A 124 -4.59 -23.29 -10.98
N PHE A 125 -4.06 -23.97 -12.00
CA PHE A 125 -4.39 -23.69 -13.40
C PHE A 125 -5.86 -23.96 -13.70
N ASP A 126 -6.42 -25.04 -13.18
CA ASP A 126 -7.83 -25.37 -13.37
C ASP A 126 -8.74 -24.30 -12.77
N VAL A 127 -8.43 -23.83 -11.55
CA VAL A 127 -9.17 -22.70 -10.91
C VAL A 127 -9.07 -21.43 -11.77
N CYS A 128 -7.89 -21.11 -12.33
CA CYS A 128 -7.74 -19.97 -13.21
C CYS A 128 -8.60 -20.08 -14.47
N GLN A 129 -8.63 -21.26 -15.10
CA GLN A 129 -9.42 -21.49 -16.31
C GLN A 129 -10.91 -21.39 -16.04
N GLU A 130 -11.39 -22.01 -14.97
CA GLU A 130 -12.81 -21.97 -14.57
C GLU A 130 -13.31 -20.55 -14.30
N ASN A 131 -12.43 -19.66 -13.82
CA ASN A 131 -12.78 -18.29 -13.49
C ASN A 131 -12.35 -17.26 -14.57
N GLY A 132 -11.85 -17.73 -15.71
CA GLY A 132 -11.44 -16.85 -16.82
C GLY A 132 -10.27 -15.92 -16.47
N MET A 133 -9.43 -16.33 -15.53
CA MET A 133 -8.24 -15.56 -15.10
C MET A 133 -7.03 -15.90 -15.96
N ALA A 134 -6.13 -14.93 -16.15
CA ALA A 134 -4.85 -15.19 -16.79
C ALA A 134 -3.97 -16.07 -15.89
N ALA A 135 -3.37 -17.10 -16.48
CA ALA A 135 -2.41 -17.93 -15.78
C ALA A 135 -1.03 -17.22 -15.72
N ALA A 136 -0.44 -17.22 -14.54
CA ALA A 136 0.93 -16.76 -14.31
C ALA A 136 1.92 -17.93 -14.32
N ASP A 137 3.21 -17.65 -14.21
CA ASP A 137 4.24 -18.69 -14.01
C ASP A 137 4.27 -19.14 -12.55
N PHE A 138 3.25 -19.89 -12.13
CA PHE A 138 3.09 -20.34 -10.75
C PHE A 138 4.27 -21.16 -10.24
N ALA A 139 4.89 -21.98 -11.10
CA ALA A 139 6.06 -22.77 -10.72
C ALA A 139 7.26 -21.86 -10.35
N ASN A 140 7.49 -20.80 -11.10
CA ASN A 140 8.54 -19.84 -10.79
C ASN A 140 8.23 -19.05 -9.50
N ILE A 141 6.99 -18.68 -9.30
CA ILE A 141 6.55 -17.97 -8.08
C ILE A 141 6.78 -18.84 -6.84
N GLN A 142 6.36 -20.10 -6.87
CA GLN A 142 6.61 -21.05 -5.79
C GLN A 142 8.10 -21.26 -5.52
N LYS A 143 8.92 -21.39 -6.56
CA LYS A 143 10.37 -21.52 -6.44
C LYS A 143 11.00 -20.29 -5.77
N ARG A 144 10.55 -19.10 -6.12
CA ARG A 144 11.01 -17.84 -5.49
C ARG A 144 10.62 -17.78 -4.02
N LEU A 145 9.37 -18.13 -3.69
CA LEU A 145 8.88 -18.16 -2.31
C LEU A 145 9.64 -19.19 -1.47
N GLN A 146 9.89 -20.38 -2.03
CA GLN A 146 10.67 -21.42 -1.36
C GLN A 146 12.10 -20.94 -1.07
N ALA A 147 12.74 -20.26 -2.02
CA ALA A 147 14.07 -19.69 -1.82
C ALA A 147 14.09 -18.64 -0.69
N PHE A 148 13.05 -17.83 -0.56
CA PHE A 148 12.90 -16.90 0.56
C PHE A 148 12.66 -17.62 1.90
N ALA A 149 11.90 -18.73 1.89
CA ALA A 149 11.69 -19.56 3.07
C ALA A 149 13.02 -20.17 3.54
N ASP A 150 13.79 -20.75 2.62
CA ASP A 150 15.07 -21.40 2.90
C ASP A 150 16.11 -20.41 3.45
N ASN A 151 16.05 -19.17 3.04
CA ASN A 151 16.91 -18.07 3.52
C ASN A 151 16.39 -17.38 4.80
N GLY A 152 15.25 -17.79 5.36
CA GLY A 152 14.62 -17.16 6.52
C GLY A 152 14.06 -15.77 6.25
N GLN A 153 13.93 -15.34 4.99
CA GLN A 153 13.45 -14.01 4.61
C GLN A 153 11.92 -13.88 4.68
N LEU A 154 11.18 -14.99 4.78
CA LEU A 154 9.73 -14.96 4.96
C LEU A 154 9.29 -14.60 6.38
N SER A 155 10.20 -14.39 7.31
CA SER A 155 9.87 -13.95 8.68
C SER A 155 9.09 -12.63 8.71
N ILE A 156 9.23 -11.77 7.69
CA ILE A 156 8.43 -10.55 7.53
C ILE A 156 6.95 -10.85 7.32
N PHE A 157 6.60 -12.04 6.83
CA PHE A 157 5.23 -12.49 6.62
C PHE A 157 4.71 -13.38 7.76
N SER A 158 5.58 -13.76 8.69
CA SER A 158 5.25 -14.70 9.77
C SER A 158 4.66 -14.05 11.02
N GLY A 159 4.64 -12.75 11.07
CA GLY A 159 4.00 -12.00 12.16
C GLY A 159 2.51 -11.81 11.94
N ASN A 160 1.82 -12.89 11.70
CA ASN A 160 0.49 -12.87 11.13
C ASN A 160 -0.58 -12.25 12.00
N TRP A 161 -0.99 -11.13 11.58
CA TRP A 161 -2.30 -10.52 11.74
C TRP A 161 -3.45 -11.46 11.32
N PHE A 162 -3.16 -12.52 10.56
CA PHE A 162 -4.09 -13.41 9.85
C PHE A 162 -4.25 -14.77 10.50
N ASP A 163 -3.58 -15.02 11.55
CA ASP A 163 -4.00 -16.05 12.47
C ASP A 163 -5.24 -15.55 13.24
N THR A 164 -6.23 -15.14 12.44
CA THR A 164 -7.59 -14.92 12.89
C THR A 164 -8.22 -16.29 13.10
N THR A 165 -7.64 -17.05 14.00
CA THR A 165 -8.38 -18.08 14.68
C THR A 165 -9.28 -17.34 15.63
N ASP A 166 -10.59 -17.41 15.40
CA ASP A 166 -11.56 -17.09 16.45
C ASP A 166 -11.18 -17.83 17.72
N ALA A 167 -11.64 -17.35 18.86
CA ALA A 167 -11.33 -17.95 20.16
C ALA A 167 -11.66 -19.47 20.26
N ASP A 168 -12.41 -20.00 19.31
CA ASP A 168 -12.71 -21.43 19.14
C ASP A 168 -11.78 -22.17 18.15
N GLY A 169 -10.78 -21.48 17.57
CA GLY A 169 -9.84 -22.06 16.62
C GLY A 169 -10.35 -22.13 15.18
N SER A 170 -11.52 -21.56 14.87
CA SER A 170 -12.01 -21.45 13.49
C SER A 170 -11.33 -20.28 12.78
N ALA A 171 -10.94 -20.46 11.53
CA ALA A 171 -10.46 -19.37 10.69
C ALA A 171 -11.66 -18.58 10.18
N ALA A 172 -11.74 -17.31 10.49
CA ALA A 172 -12.82 -16.43 10.03
C ALA A 172 -12.87 -16.32 8.50
N PHE A 173 -11.73 -16.45 7.83
CA PHE A 173 -11.62 -16.50 6.38
C PHE A 173 -10.33 -17.22 5.98
N LYS A 174 -10.43 -18.29 5.21
CA LYS A 174 -9.27 -19.04 4.74
C LYS A 174 -9.41 -19.32 3.24
N LEU A 175 -8.49 -18.78 2.46
CA LEU A 175 -8.32 -19.18 1.06
C LEU A 175 -7.68 -20.57 1.00
N THR A 176 -8.01 -21.31 -0.07
CA THR A 176 -7.26 -22.54 -0.37
C THR A 176 -5.83 -22.20 -0.79
N PRO A 177 -4.88 -23.15 -0.68
CA PRO A 177 -3.51 -22.91 -1.15
C PRO A 177 -3.43 -22.44 -2.62
N GLU A 178 -4.30 -22.96 -3.48
CA GLU A 178 -4.38 -22.61 -4.90
C GLU A 178 -4.83 -21.15 -5.09
N LEU A 179 -5.87 -20.72 -4.39
CA LEU A 179 -6.33 -19.33 -4.42
C LEU A 179 -5.30 -18.38 -3.82
N ASN A 180 -4.58 -18.80 -2.78
CA ASN A 180 -3.45 -18.06 -2.24
C ASN A 180 -2.33 -17.93 -3.27
N LEU A 181 -2.03 -18.98 -4.03
CA LEU A 181 -0.99 -18.94 -5.08
C LEU A 181 -1.35 -17.96 -6.19
N ILE A 182 -2.62 -17.95 -6.64
CA ILE A 182 -3.12 -17.00 -7.64
C ILE A 182 -2.98 -15.55 -7.12
N ALA A 183 -3.46 -15.31 -5.91
CA ALA A 183 -3.39 -13.97 -5.31
C ALA A 183 -1.94 -13.52 -5.05
N THR A 184 -1.06 -14.46 -4.66
CA THR A 184 0.38 -14.19 -4.47
C THR A 184 1.06 -13.87 -5.80
N ALA A 185 0.67 -14.52 -6.91
CA ALA A 185 1.16 -14.19 -8.24
C ALA A 185 0.84 -12.75 -8.60
N HIS A 186 -0.41 -12.34 -8.45
CA HIS A 186 -0.82 -10.95 -8.70
C HIS A 186 -0.13 -9.95 -7.76
N TYR A 187 0.12 -10.33 -6.51
CA TYR A 187 0.88 -9.50 -5.58
C TYR A 187 2.33 -9.27 -6.07
N ILE A 188 2.99 -10.32 -6.56
CA ILE A 188 4.35 -10.22 -7.09
C ILE A 188 4.38 -9.40 -8.38
N GLU A 189 3.44 -9.62 -9.29
CA GLU A 189 3.28 -8.83 -10.51
C GLU A 189 3.05 -7.34 -10.21
N ALA A 190 2.23 -7.03 -9.20
CA ALA A 190 1.99 -5.66 -8.77
C ALA A 190 3.24 -4.97 -8.18
N LEU A 191 4.18 -5.72 -7.61
CA LEU A 191 5.47 -5.17 -7.15
C LEU A 191 6.46 -4.89 -8.28
N GLU A 192 6.30 -5.56 -9.42
CA GLU A 192 7.19 -5.43 -10.58
C GLU A 192 6.74 -4.32 -11.56
N MET A 193 5.55 -3.75 -11.39
CA MET A 193 5.01 -2.60 -12.14
C MET A 193 5.49 -1.27 -11.59
#